data_584bb1d90a885ec780741cc77e0f0f57
#
_entry.id   584bb1d90a885ec780741cc77e0f0f57
#
_cell.length_a   1.000
_cell.length_b   1.000
_cell.length_c   1.000
_cell.angle_alpha   90.00
_cell.angle_beta   90.00
_cell.angle_gamma   90.00
#
_symmetry.space_group_name_H-M   'P 1'
#
loop_
_entity.id
_entity.type
_entity.pdbx_description
1 polymer ?
#
loop_
_entity_poly.entity_id
_entity_poly.type
_entity_poly.pdbx_seq_one_letter_code
_entity_poly.pdbx_strand_id
1 'polypeptide(L)'
;AAQALFVSFLHDNSTKTLSYHFANASITNGGANEFANYIDVIFQQPEVATYLCTKLYRFFVNYELTNEVETNIIPGMVQTMLANNYDVTPVLFDLFTSQHFYDVALRGSIVRSPLENVFSLFNATESQINVNLATDYNIYLNMYFAASNMGLDFINPSSVAGWEAFYLAPAFSRLWINSTTIKFRFDLSTGLFVFGIPINGYTLKIDTIPFLNNLSLPSSA
;
A
#
# COMPACT_ATOMS: atom_id res chain seq x y z
N ALA A 1 -2.21 20.64 -14.59
CA ALA A 1 -3.16 20.02 -13.67
C ALA A 1 -4.52 20.69 -13.87
N ALA A 2 -5.61 19.92 -13.97
CA ALA A 2 -6.95 20.49 -14.04
C ALA A 2 -7.26 21.14 -12.68
N GLN A 3 -7.62 22.42 -12.72
CA GLN A 3 -8.00 23.17 -11.53
C GLN A 3 -9.52 23.09 -11.39
N ALA A 4 -10.00 22.69 -10.21
CA ALA A 4 -11.43 22.70 -9.92
C ALA A 4 -11.92 24.15 -9.94
N LEU A 5 -12.96 24.43 -10.74
CA LEU A 5 -13.58 25.74 -10.85
C LEU A 5 -14.93 25.74 -10.15
N PHE A 6 -15.10 26.62 -9.17
CA PHE A 6 -16.43 26.85 -8.58
C PHE A 6 -17.25 27.77 -9.48
N VAL A 7 -18.45 27.32 -9.84
CA VAL A 7 -19.37 28.07 -10.69
C VAL A 7 -20.62 28.44 -9.87
N SER A 8 -20.68 29.65 -9.38
CA SER A 8 -21.68 30.10 -8.40
C SER A 8 -23.14 29.95 -8.86
N PHE A 9 -23.43 30.13 -10.14
CA PHE A 9 -24.80 30.04 -10.66
C PHE A 9 -25.29 28.57 -10.81
N LEU A 10 -24.38 27.61 -10.75
CA LEU A 10 -24.72 26.17 -10.73
C LEU A 10 -24.77 25.61 -9.31
N HIS A 11 -24.38 26.41 -8.32
CA HIS A 11 -24.34 25.98 -6.93
C HIS A 11 -25.71 26.12 -6.26
N ASP A 12 -26.12 25.08 -5.53
CA ASP A 12 -27.31 25.13 -4.69
C ASP A 12 -27.00 25.94 -3.41
N ASN A 13 -27.64 27.10 -3.27
CA ASN A 13 -27.47 28.03 -2.15
C ASN A 13 -28.39 27.71 -0.96
N SER A 14 -29.19 26.64 -1.02
CA SER A 14 -30.02 26.23 0.11
C SER A 14 -29.20 25.69 1.28
N THR A 15 -29.79 25.71 2.47
CA THR A 15 -29.19 25.05 3.64
C THR A 15 -29.29 23.54 3.47
N LYS A 16 -28.14 22.84 3.60
CA LYS A 16 -28.07 21.38 3.58
C LYS A 16 -28.10 20.87 5.02
N THR A 17 -29.10 20.09 5.35
CA THR A 17 -29.19 19.40 6.65
C THR A 17 -28.73 17.95 6.45
N LEU A 18 -27.70 17.56 7.18
CA LEU A 18 -27.16 16.21 7.14
C LEU A 18 -28.01 15.27 8.01
N SER A 19 -27.82 13.97 7.84
CA SER A 19 -28.56 12.97 8.59
C SER A 19 -28.21 12.96 10.08
N TYR A 20 -29.00 12.22 10.87
CA TYR A 20 -28.75 12.04 12.30
C TYR A 20 -27.37 11.44 12.64
N HIS A 21 -26.77 10.72 11.70
CA HIS A 21 -25.40 10.22 11.84
C HIS A 21 -24.36 11.34 11.98
N PHE A 22 -24.66 12.52 11.47
CA PHE A 22 -23.86 13.73 11.60
C PHE A 22 -24.50 14.73 12.58
N ALA A 23 -25.20 14.23 13.59
CA ALA A 23 -25.90 15.04 14.60
C ALA A 23 -26.85 16.11 14.00
N ASN A 24 -27.42 15.85 12.81
CA ASN A 24 -28.24 16.78 12.04
C ASN A 24 -27.53 18.12 11.75
N ALA A 25 -26.22 18.09 11.56
CA ALA A 25 -25.44 19.28 11.26
C ALA A 25 -25.98 19.99 10.02
N SER A 26 -26.02 21.33 10.08
CA SER A 26 -26.48 22.17 8.97
C SER A 26 -25.32 22.93 8.35
N ILE A 27 -25.20 22.85 7.03
CA ILE A 27 -24.26 23.63 6.24
C ILE A 27 -25.07 24.68 5.48
N THR A 28 -24.90 25.92 5.87
CA THR A 28 -25.46 27.06 5.15
C THR A 28 -24.55 27.48 4.01
N ASN A 29 -25.12 28.10 2.97
CA ASN A 29 -24.43 28.54 1.78
C ASN A 29 -22.97 28.99 2.01
N GLY A 30 -22.04 28.04 1.90
CA GLY A 30 -20.60 28.27 2.03
C GLY A 30 -19.94 28.64 0.71
N GLY A 31 -20.69 28.66 -0.37
CA GLY A 31 -20.19 28.94 -1.72
C GLY A 31 -19.03 28.01 -2.09
N ALA A 32 -17.93 28.58 -2.55
CA ALA A 32 -16.75 27.81 -2.93
C ALA A 32 -16.11 27.01 -1.77
N ASN A 33 -16.41 27.34 -0.53
CA ASN A 33 -15.86 26.67 0.67
C ASN A 33 -16.81 25.64 1.28
N GLU A 34 -17.99 25.40 0.70
CA GLU A 34 -18.99 24.49 1.28
C GLU A 34 -18.47 23.05 1.41
N PHE A 35 -17.62 22.63 0.48
CA PHE A 35 -16.98 21.31 0.57
C PHE A 35 -16.06 21.18 1.80
N ALA A 36 -15.36 22.26 2.16
CA ALA A 36 -14.51 22.29 3.36
C ALA A 36 -15.37 22.19 4.63
N ASN A 37 -16.46 22.92 4.70
CA ASN A 37 -17.43 22.83 5.81
C ASN A 37 -17.99 21.40 5.96
N TYR A 38 -18.23 20.70 4.85
CA TYR A 38 -18.69 19.33 4.87
C TYR A 38 -17.60 18.37 5.39
N ILE A 39 -16.35 18.57 4.97
CA ILE A 39 -15.20 17.82 5.49
C ILE A 39 -15.05 18.04 6.99
N ASP A 40 -15.17 19.27 7.47
CA ASP A 40 -15.09 19.59 8.89
C ASP A 40 -16.15 18.84 9.71
N VAL A 41 -17.38 18.73 9.20
CA VAL A 41 -18.44 17.92 9.84
C VAL A 41 -18.08 16.43 9.88
N ILE A 42 -17.47 15.91 8.81
CA ILE A 42 -17.00 14.51 8.78
C ILE A 42 -15.94 14.29 9.87
N PHE A 43 -14.93 15.16 9.95
CA PHE A 43 -13.84 15.04 10.92
C PHE A 43 -14.25 15.27 12.38
N GLN A 44 -15.45 15.78 12.63
CA GLN A 44 -16.04 15.83 13.97
C GLN A 44 -16.60 14.48 14.44
N GLN A 45 -16.73 13.49 13.52
CA GLN A 45 -17.25 12.17 13.88
C GLN A 45 -16.15 11.32 14.56
N PRO A 46 -16.43 10.69 15.72
CA PRO A 46 -15.44 9.89 16.44
C PRO A 46 -14.93 8.69 15.63
N GLU A 47 -15.74 8.17 14.75
CA GLU A 47 -15.40 7.02 13.90
C GLU A 47 -14.32 7.31 12.87
N VAL A 48 -14.09 8.56 12.50
CA VAL A 48 -13.12 8.93 11.46
C VAL A 48 -11.70 8.53 11.86
N ALA A 49 -11.29 8.87 13.07
CA ALA A 49 -9.97 8.51 13.58
C ALA A 49 -9.79 6.99 13.64
N THR A 50 -10.80 6.27 14.13
CA THR A 50 -10.80 4.79 14.17
C THR A 50 -10.70 4.19 12.78
N TYR A 51 -11.47 4.69 11.83
CA TYR A 51 -11.43 4.24 10.43
C TYR A 51 -10.06 4.47 9.80
N LEU A 52 -9.47 5.66 9.96
CA LEU A 52 -8.16 5.98 9.41
C LEU A 52 -7.07 5.13 10.04
N CYS A 53 -7.04 4.99 11.37
CA CYS A 53 -6.07 4.14 12.08
C CYS A 53 -6.20 2.67 11.67
N THR A 54 -7.42 2.17 11.51
CA THR A 54 -7.68 0.82 11.00
C THR A 54 -7.12 0.63 9.59
N LYS A 55 -7.29 1.62 8.71
CA LYS A 55 -6.72 1.59 7.36
C LYS A 55 -5.20 1.61 7.37
N LEU A 56 -4.57 2.45 8.20
CA LEU A 56 -3.13 2.50 8.38
C LEU A 56 -2.59 1.17 8.90
N TYR A 57 -3.22 0.59 9.91
CA TYR A 57 -2.82 -0.70 10.46
C TYR A 57 -2.89 -1.80 9.40
N ARG A 58 -4.00 -1.89 8.66
CA ARG A 58 -4.18 -2.89 7.60
C ARG A 58 -3.18 -2.74 6.46
N PHE A 59 -2.78 -1.51 6.18
CA PHE A 59 -1.82 -1.23 5.12
C PHE A 59 -0.38 -1.62 5.51
N PHE A 60 0.03 -1.35 6.77
CA PHE A 60 1.41 -1.49 7.18
C PHE A 60 1.71 -2.75 8.01
N VAL A 61 0.71 -3.36 8.64
CA VAL A 61 0.94 -4.45 9.61
C VAL A 61 0.23 -5.73 9.22
N ASN A 62 -1.09 -5.75 9.27
CA ASN A 62 -1.90 -6.94 8.98
C ASN A 62 -3.33 -6.55 8.59
N TYR A 63 -3.86 -7.20 7.56
CA TYR A 63 -5.26 -7.00 7.16
C TYR A 63 -6.25 -7.59 8.19
N GLU A 64 -5.86 -8.60 8.95
CA GLU A 64 -6.66 -9.25 9.97
C GLU A 64 -6.57 -8.50 11.29
N LEU A 65 -7.74 -8.11 11.82
CA LEU A 65 -7.83 -7.44 13.10
C LEU A 65 -8.20 -8.48 14.16
N THR A 66 -7.27 -8.79 15.04
CA THR A 66 -7.55 -9.61 16.21
C THR A 66 -8.22 -8.76 17.28
N ASN A 67 -8.88 -9.41 18.25
CA ASN A 67 -9.50 -8.69 19.39
C ASN A 67 -8.47 -7.83 20.14
N GLU A 68 -7.23 -8.28 20.25
CA GLU A 68 -6.15 -7.49 20.88
C GLU A 68 -5.84 -6.23 20.08
N VAL A 69 -5.79 -6.33 18.77
CA VAL A 69 -5.55 -5.17 17.89
C VAL A 69 -6.68 -4.16 18.01
N GLU A 70 -7.93 -4.62 18.00
CA GLU A 70 -9.11 -3.76 18.10
C GLU A 70 -9.26 -3.09 19.47
N THR A 71 -8.83 -3.76 20.55
CA THR A 71 -9.01 -3.24 21.92
C THR A 71 -7.81 -2.45 22.44
N ASN A 72 -6.59 -2.72 21.96
CA ASN A 72 -5.37 -2.13 22.50
C ASN A 72 -4.59 -1.29 21.49
N ILE A 73 -4.40 -1.81 20.28
CA ILE A 73 -3.53 -1.15 19.30
C ILE A 73 -4.26 0.00 18.59
N ILE A 74 -5.42 -0.27 18.01
CA ILE A 74 -6.19 0.77 17.29
C ILE A 74 -6.57 1.93 18.23
N PRO A 75 -7.06 1.72 19.46
CA PRO A 75 -7.35 2.83 20.36
C PRO A 75 -6.14 3.69 20.72
N GLY A 76 -4.95 3.09 20.87
CA GLY A 76 -3.72 3.83 21.09
C GLY A 76 -3.37 4.73 19.90
N MET A 77 -3.45 4.19 18.67
CA MET A 77 -3.25 4.96 17.43
C MET A 77 -4.28 6.11 17.32
N VAL A 78 -5.54 5.87 17.68
CA VAL A 78 -6.62 6.88 17.68
C VAL A 78 -6.31 8.01 18.65
N GLN A 79 -5.83 7.70 19.86
CA GLN A 79 -5.43 8.74 20.83
C GLN A 79 -4.31 9.62 20.27
N THR A 80 -3.28 9.02 19.68
CA THR A 80 -2.19 9.78 19.04
C THR A 80 -2.70 10.63 17.88
N MET A 81 -3.59 10.10 17.04
CA MET A 81 -4.17 10.83 15.91
C MET A 81 -4.96 12.06 16.36
N LEU A 82 -5.84 11.90 17.34
CA LEU A 82 -6.66 12.99 17.87
C LEU A 82 -5.82 14.04 18.60
N ALA A 83 -4.81 13.62 19.37
CA ALA A 83 -3.90 14.52 20.07
C ALA A 83 -3.06 15.38 19.12
N ASN A 84 -2.86 14.93 17.88
CA ASN A 84 -2.06 15.61 16.85
C ASN A 84 -2.91 16.15 15.67
N ASN A 85 -4.19 16.43 15.89
CA ASN A 85 -5.08 17.03 14.89
C ASN A 85 -5.06 16.28 13.54
N TYR A 86 -5.13 14.95 13.57
CA TYR A 86 -5.08 14.07 12.40
C TYR A 86 -3.75 14.10 11.62
N ASP A 87 -2.65 14.58 12.22
CA ASP A 87 -1.32 14.35 11.65
C ASP A 87 -0.99 12.84 11.74
N VAL A 88 -0.75 12.25 10.59
CA VAL A 88 -0.45 10.81 10.45
C VAL A 88 0.97 10.48 10.91
N THR A 89 1.89 11.46 10.88
CA THR A 89 3.32 11.23 11.16
C THR A 89 3.58 10.67 12.56
N PRO A 90 3.03 11.26 13.66
CA PRO A 90 3.20 10.69 14.99
C PRO A 90 2.57 9.29 15.13
N VAL A 91 1.43 9.06 14.48
CA VAL A 91 0.74 7.76 14.53
C VAL A 91 1.59 6.66 13.89
N LEU A 92 2.20 6.94 12.74
CA LEU A 92 3.11 5.99 12.08
C LEU A 92 4.40 5.81 12.86
N PHE A 93 4.92 6.88 13.47
CA PHE A 93 6.09 6.78 14.34
C PHE A 93 5.84 5.84 15.53
N ASP A 94 4.73 6.02 16.25
CA ASP A 94 4.34 5.17 17.36
C ASP A 94 4.15 3.72 16.91
N LEU A 95 3.46 3.51 15.77
CA LEU A 95 3.24 2.18 15.22
C LEU A 95 4.57 1.49 14.87
N PHE A 96 5.44 2.13 14.11
CA PHE A 96 6.69 1.53 13.63
C PHE A 96 7.76 1.36 14.70
N THR A 97 7.66 2.08 15.82
CA THR A 97 8.55 1.90 16.97
C THR A 97 7.99 0.97 18.04
N SER A 98 6.72 0.53 17.89
CA SER A 98 6.07 -0.36 18.85
C SER A 98 6.64 -1.78 18.79
N GLN A 99 6.66 -2.46 19.94
CA GLN A 99 7.01 -3.88 20.00
C GLN A 99 6.08 -4.74 19.15
N HIS A 100 4.80 -4.35 19.06
CA HIS A 100 3.80 -5.05 18.26
C HIS A 100 4.17 -5.13 16.78
N PHE A 101 4.69 -4.04 16.20
CA PHE A 101 5.11 -4.03 14.79
C PHE A 101 6.21 -5.04 14.47
N TYR A 102 7.08 -5.34 15.45
CA TYR A 102 8.19 -6.29 15.31
C TYR A 102 7.86 -7.70 15.79
N ASP A 103 6.61 -7.98 16.14
CA ASP A 103 6.20 -9.32 16.56
C ASP A 103 6.47 -10.32 15.43
N VAL A 104 7.10 -11.43 15.78
CA VAL A 104 7.43 -12.54 14.87
C VAL A 104 6.17 -13.11 14.22
N ALA A 105 5.04 -13.11 14.94
CA ALA A 105 3.75 -13.60 14.44
C ALA A 105 3.19 -12.75 13.27
N LEU A 106 3.63 -11.51 13.13
CA LEU A 106 3.20 -10.60 12.06
C LEU A 106 4.08 -10.66 10.82
N ARG A 107 5.19 -11.40 10.87
CA ARG A 107 6.09 -11.52 9.71
C ARG A 107 5.41 -12.27 8.56
N GLY A 108 5.39 -11.63 7.39
CA GLY A 108 4.77 -12.22 6.19
C GLY A 108 3.25 -12.15 6.16
N SER A 109 2.62 -11.37 7.03
CA SER A 109 1.16 -11.15 7.02
C SER A 109 0.67 -10.46 5.76
N ILE A 110 1.48 -9.57 5.18
CA ILE A 110 1.15 -8.84 3.95
C ILE A 110 1.88 -9.47 2.76
N VAL A 111 1.10 -9.89 1.78
CA VAL A 111 1.62 -10.39 0.51
C VAL A 111 1.89 -9.21 -0.43
N ARG A 112 3.12 -9.08 -0.87
CA ARG A 112 3.49 -8.06 -1.87
C ARG A 112 2.71 -8.26 -3.16
N SER A 113 2.28 -7.16 -3.78
CA SER A 113 1.72 -7.22 -5.13
C SER A 113 2.74 -7.84 -6.11
N PRO A 114 2.31 -8.38 -7.25
CA PRO A 114 3.23 -8.92 -8.25
C PRO A 114 4.32 -7.94 -8.67
N LEU A 115 3.99 -6.68 -8.87
CA LEU A 115 4.95 -5.65 -9.26
C LEU A 115 5.97 -5.37 -8.14
N GLU A 116 5.50 -5.18 -6.91
CA GLU A 116 6.38 -5.03 -5.74
C GLU A 116 7.26 -6.26 -5.55
N ASN A 117 6.73 -7.48 -5.77
CA ASN A 117 7.50 -8.71 -5.68
C ASN A 117 8.68 -8.71 -6.66
N VAL A 118 8.42 -8.35 -7.92
CA VAL A 118 9.44 -8.29 -8.98
C VAL A 118 10.53 -7.29 -8.61
N PHE A 119 10.17 -6.03 -8.34
CA PHE A 119 11.15 -4.98 -8.13
C PHE A 119 11.82 -5.03 -6.76
N SER A 120 11.18 -5.59 -5.75
CA SER A 120 11.80 -5.74 -4.42
C SER A 120 13.02 -6.66 -4.43
N LEU A 121 13.08 -7.62 -5.35
CA LEU A 121 14.25 -8.50 -5.47
C LEU A 121 15.50 -7.71 -5.88
N PHE A 122 15.36 -6.76 -6.81
CA PHE A 122 16.45 -5.88 -7.23
C PHE A 122 16.78 -4.84 -6.16
N ASN A 123 15.77 -4.19 -5.58
CA ASN A 123 15.97 -3.16 -4.56
C ASN A 123 16.62 -3.73 -3.29
N ALA A 124 16.18 -4.90 -2.83
CA ALA A 124 16.73 -5.52 -1.62
C ALA A 124 18.19 -5.96 -1.78
N THR A 125 18.65 -6.20 -3.00
CA THR A 125 20.03 -6.61 -3.29
C THR A 125 20.87 -5.48 -3.86
N GLU A 126 20.31 -4.25 -3.94
CA GLU A 126 20.95 -3.08 -4.57
C GLU A 126 21.40 -3.32 -6.01
N SER A 127 20.80 -4.30 -6.67
CA SER A 127 21.18 -4.71 -8.02
C SER A 127 20.72 -3.67 -9.05
N GLN A 128 21.64 -3.27 -9.92
CA GLN A 128 21.36 -2.30 -10.98
C GLN A 128 21.11 -3.00 -12.32
N ILE A 129 20.06 -2.55 -13.03
CA ILE A 129 19.83 -2.91 -14.43
C ILE A 129 20.41 -1.76 -15.25
N ASN A 130 21.58 -1.96 -15.82
CA ASN A 130 22.27 -0.95 -16.60
C ASN A 130 23.25 -1.62 -17.57
N VAL A 131 22.72 -2.22 -18.62
CA VAL A 131 23.52 -2.90 -19.66
C VAL A 131 23.62 -2.02 -20.89
N ASN A 132 22.51 -1.79 -21.57
CA ASN A 132 22.31 -0.85 -22.68
C ASN A 132 20.81 -0.71 -22.92
N LEU A 133 20.41 0.38 -23.60
CA LEU A 133 18.99 0.74 -23.75
C LEU A 133 18.11 -0.40 -24.30
N ALA A 134 18.58 -1.14 -25.30
CA ALA A 134 17.82 -2.22 -25.92
C ALA A 134 17.66 -3.43 -24.98
N THR A 135 18.73 -3.79 -24.28
CA THR A 135 18.70 -4.89 -23.30
C THR A 135 17.88 -4.51 -22.09
N ASP A 136 18.04 -3.30 -21.56
CA ASP A 136 17.29 -2.79 -20.41
C ASP A 136 15.79 -2.78 -20.71
N TYR A 137 15.38 -2.32 -21.89
CA TYR A 137 13.99 -2.39 -22.33
C TYR A 137 13.44 -3.83 -22.30
N ASN A 138 14.19 -4.79 -22.80
CA ASN A 138 13.77 -6.20 -22.81
C ASN A 138 13.75 -6.80 -21.39
N ILE A 139 14.62 -6.36 -20.49
CA ILE A 139 14.59 -6.76 -19.07
C ILE A 139 13.29 -6.26 -18.43
N TYR A 140 12.97 -4.96 -18.57
CA TYR A 140 11.73 -4.40 -18.04
C TYR A 140 10.47 -5.04 -18.62
N LEU A 141 10.50 -5.37 -19.93
CA LEU A 141 9.40 -6.08 -20.58
C LEU A 141 9.22 -7.50 -20.00
N ASN A 142 10.30 -8.23 -19.73
CA ASN A 142 10.23 -9.53 -19.06
C ASN A 142 9.70 -9.39 -17.60
N MET A 143 10.10 -8.35 -16.88
CA MET A 143 9.58 -8.08 -15.54
C MET A 143 8.07 -7.75 -15.56
N TYR A 144 7.63 -7.01 -16.58
CA TYR A 144 6.21 -6.77 -16.82
C TYR A 144 5.44 -8.08 -17.03
N PHE A 145 5.92 -8.96 -17.92
CA PHE A 145 5.28 -10.26 -18.13
C PHE A 145 5.33 -11.15 -16.89
N ALA A 146 6.41 -11.09 -16.10
CA ALA A 146 6.46 -11.79 -14.83
C ALA A 146 5.37 -11.32 -13.87
N ALA A 147 5.15 -10.01 -13.74
CA ALA A 147 4.06 -9.45 -12.93
C ALA A 147 2.68 -9.83 -13.48
N SER A 148 2.49 -9.80 -14.80
CA SER A 148 1.25 -10.20 -15.47
C SER A 148 0.92 -11.67 -15.20
N ASN A 149 1.89 -12.58 -15.31
CA ASN A 149 1.73 -14.01 -14.99
C ASN A 149 1.40 -14.26 -13.50
N MET A 150 1.77 -13.35 -12.61
CA MET A 150 1.40 -13.38 -11.20
C MET A 150 0.04 -12.72 -10.92
N GLY A 151 -0.70 -12.30 -11.96
CA GLY A 151 -2.04 -11.76 -11.87
C GLY A 151 -2.15 -10.24 -11.89
N LEU A 152 -1.07 -9.50 -12.15
CA LEU A 152 -1.09 -8.05 -12.26
C LEU A 152 -0.57 -7.58 -13.62
N ASP A 153 -1.44 -7.51 -14.59
CA ASP A 153 -1.19 -6.86 -15.88
C ASP A 153 -1.47 -5.35 -15.75
N PHE A 154 -0.51 -4.59 -15.22
CA PHE A 154 -0.75 -3.22 -14.75
C PHE A 154 -1.10 -2.20 -15.84
N ILE A 155 -0.91 -2.53 -17.11
CA ILE A 155 -1.30 -1.69 -18.26
C ILE A 155 -2.72 -2.04 -18.74
N ASN A 156 -3.18 -3.27 -18.46
CA ASN A 156 -4.44 -3.80 -18.94
C ASN A 156 -5.27 -4.37 -17.77
N PRO A 157 -6.03 -3.52 -17.05
CA PRO A 157 -6.83 -3.96 -15.92
C PRO A 157 -7.87 -5.00 -16.33
N SER A 158 -8.15 -5.94 -15.43
CA SER A 158 -9.02 -7.10 -15.67
C SER A 158 -10.49 -6.73 -15.91
N SER A 159 -10.90 -5.52 -15.55
CA SER A 159 -12.28 -5.05 -15.76
C SER A 159 -12.34 -3.54 -15.99
N VAL A 160 -13.49 -3.05 -16.47
CA VAL A 160 -13.77 -1.60 -16.63
C VAL A 160 -13.68 -0.87 -15.28
N ALA A 161 -13.94 -1.55 -14.16
CA ALA A 161 -13.80 -1.00 -12.82
C ALA A 161 -12.33 -0.93 -12.34
N GLY A 162 -11.38 -1.48 -13.11
CA GLY A 162 -9.97 -1.52 -12.76
C GLY A 162 -9.52 -2.87 -12.22
N TRP A 163 -8.60 -2.84 -11.27
CA TRP A 163 -8.03 -4.00 -10.58
C TRP A 163 -8.93 -4.48 -9.46
N GLU A 164 -8.82 -5.77 -9.09
CA GLU A 164 -9.42 -6.27 -7.87
C GLU A 164 -8.85 -5.52 -6.66
N ALA A 165 -9.74 -5.20 -5.71
CA ALA A 165 -9.40 -4.41 -4.54
C ALA A 165 -8.59 -5.23 -3.53
N PHE A 166 -7.27 -5.24 -3.67
CA PHE A 166 -6.34 -5.95 -2.78
C PHE A 166 -6.29 -5.37 -1.34
N TYR A 167 -6.93 -4.24 -1.10
CA TYR A 167 -7.02 -3.56 0.19
C TYR A 167 -8.38 -3.74 0.87
N LEU A 168 -9.29 -4.54 0.30
CA LEU A 168 -10.63 -4.81 0.82
C LEU A 168 -10.83 -6.28 1.20
N ALA A 169 -11.74 -6.50 2.15
CA ALA A 169 -12.24 -7.84 2.47
C ALA A 169 -12.93 -8.47 1.25
N PRO A 170 -12.95 -9.82 1.13
CA PRO A 170 -12.40 -10.77 2.09
C PRO A 170 -10.95 -11.16 1.82
N ALA A 171 -10.45 -10.92 0.61
CA ALA A 171 -9.17 -11.49 0.18
C ALA A 171 -7.95 -10.67 0.61
N PHE A 172 -8.08 -9.33 0.64
CA PHE A 172 -6.95 -8.42 0.83
C PHE A 172 -5.76 -8.80 -0.07
N SER A 173 -4.54 -8.62 0.40
CA SER A 173 -3.32 -8.95 -0.35
C SER A 173 -3.18 -10.45 -0.67
N ARG A 174 -3.97 -11.32 -0.05
CA ARG A 174 -3.97 -12.76 -0.36
C ARG A 174 -4.45 -13.09 -1.77
N LEU A 175 -5.20 -12.19 -2.43
CA LEU A 175 -5.61 -12.39 -3.82
C LEU A 175 -4.40 -12.61 -4.76
N TRP A 176 -3.22 -12.10 -4.40
CA TRP A 176 -1.99 -12.25 -5.17
C TRP A 176 -1.34 -13.63 -5.06
N ILE A 177 -1.87 -14.53 -4.20
CA ILE A 177 -1.32 -15.89 -4.02
C ILE A 177 -2.40 -16.95 -4.23
N ASN A 178 -2.14 -17.80 -5.22
CA ASN A 178 -2.86 -19.04 -5.47
C ASN A 178 -1.87 -20.10 -5.98
N SER A 179 -2.33 -21.31 -6.27
CA SER A 179 -1.47 -22.42 -6.72
C SER A 179 -0.66 -22.12 -7.98
N THR A 180 -1.17 -21.26 -8.86
CA THR A 180 -0.48 -20.85 -10.08
C THR A 180 0.51 -19.73 -9.83
N THR A 181 0.06 -18.66 -9.17
CA THR A 181 0.88 -17.46 -8.99
C THR A 181 2.05 -17.68 -8.05
N ILE A 182 1.93 -18.58 -7.05
CA ILE A 182 3.04 -18.94 -6.16
C ILE A 182 4.17 -19.64 -6.93
N LYS A 183 3.81 -20.45 -7.94
CA LYS A 183 4.82 -21.07 -8.81
C LYS A 183 5.58 -20.04 -9.61
N PHE A 184 4.90 -19.05 -10.21
CA PHE A 184 5.58 -17.97 -10.93
C PHE A 184 6.51 -17.15 -10.04
N ARG A 185 6.14 -16.89 -8.78
CA ARG A 185 7.00 -16.23 -7.80
C ARG A 185 8.26 -17.03 -7.51
N PHE A 186 8.10 -18.33 -7.32
CA PHE A 186 9.23 -19.24 -7.10
C PHE A 186 10.15 -19.31 -8.33
N ASP A 187 9.58 -19.51 -9.53
CA ASP A 187 10.33 -19.60 -10.78
C ASP A 187 11.12 -18.30 -11.06
N LEU A 188 10.52 -17.13 -10.83
CA LEU A 188 11.20 -15.85 -10.97
C LEU A 188 12.39 -15.73 -10.01
N SER A 189 12.18 -16.03 -8.73
CA SER A 189 13.25 -15.95 -7.73
C SER A 189 14.37 -16.94 -8.05
N THR A 190 14.04 -18.17 -8.38
CA THR A 190 15.02 -19.20 -8.75
C THR A 190 15.76 -18.82 -10.03
N GLY A 191 15.06 -18.27 -11.02
CA GLY A 191 15.67 -17.75 -12.25
C GLY A 191 16.67 -16.65 -11.96
N LEU A 192 16.27 -15.66 -11.17
CA LEU A 192 17.12 -14.50 -10.88
C LEU A 192 18.34 -14.83 -10.01
N PHE A 193 18.19 -15.69 -9.01
CA PHE A 193 19.27 -15.94 -8.03
C PHE A 193 20.11 -17.17 -8.35
N VAL A 194 19.58 -18.18 -9.00
CA VAL A 194 20.27 -19.45 -9.22
C VAL A 194 20.75 -19.62 -10.64
N PHE A 195 19.83 -19.67 -11.60
CA PHE A 195 20.14 -20.07 -12.98
C PHE A 195 20.49 -18.88 -13.90
N GLY A 196 19.97 -17.73 -13.67
CA GLY A 196 19.93 -16.62 -14.60
C GLY A 196 18.75 -16.75 -15.59
N ILE A 197 18.20 -15.62 -16.01
CA ILE A 197 17.12 -15.55 -17.00
C ILE A 197 17.72 -15.07 -18.33
N PRO A 198 17.70 -15.87 -19.39
CA PRO A 198 18.23 -15.46 -20.68
C PRO A 198 17.28 -14.45 -21.34
N ILE A 199 17.83 -13.30 -21.74
CA ILE A 199 17.10 -12.20 -22.39
C ILE A 199 17.94 -11.66 -23.54
N ASN A 200 17.60 -12.02 -24.79
CA ASN A 200 18.25 -11.50 -26.01
C ASN A 200 19.78 -11.51 -25.97
N GLY A 201 20.36 -12.65 -25.60
CA GLY A 201 21.82 -12.84 -25.53
C GLY A 201 22.49 -12.33 -24.28
N TYR A 202 21.71 -11.70 -23.36
CA TYR A 202 22.13 -11.34 -22.02
C TYR A 202 21.54 -12.34 -21.02
N THR A 203 22.24 -12.63 -19.93
CA THR A 203 21.72 -13.44 -18.82
C THR A 203 21.48 -12.56 -17.62
N LEU A 204 20.22 -12.28 -17.31
CA LEU A 204 19.85 -11.53 -16.14
C LEU A 204 19.97 -12.41 -14.89
N LYS A 205 20.90 -12.08 -14.04
CA LYS A 205 21.11 -12.75 -12.75
C LYS A 205 21.46 -11.72 -11.70
N ILE A 206 20.89 -11.87 -10.49
CA ILE A 206 21.21 -11.03 -9.35
C ILE A 206 22.47 -11.59 -8.69
N ASP A 207 23.54 -10.76 -8.64
CA ASP A 207 24.72 -11.05 -7.85
C ASP A 207 24.46 -10.63 -6.39
N THR A 208 24.44 -11.61 -5.50
CA THR A 208 24.21 -11.37 -4.06
C THR A 208 25.49 -11.08 -3.28
N ILE A 209 26.67 -11.24 -3.89
CA ILE A 209 27.96 -11.07 -3.19
C ILE A 209 28.14 -9.62 -2.70
N PRO A 210 27.88 -8.56 -3.49
CA PRO A 210 27.98 -7.19 -3.02
C PRO A 210 27.07 -6.91 -1.83
N PHE A 211 25.83 -7.43 -1.88
CA PHE A 211 24.87 -7.30 -0.78
C PHE A 211 25.39 -8.01 0.49
N LEU A 212 25.88 -9.24 0.37
CA LEU A 212 26.41 -10.00 1.51
C LEU A 212 27.63 -9.33 2.15
N ASN A 213 28.49 -8.73 1.34
CA ASN A 213 29.67 -8.01 1.84
C ASN A 213 29.33 -6.74 2.63
N ASN A 214 28.15 -6.16 2.38
CA ASN A 214 27.65 -4.99 3.11
C ASN A 214 26.90 -5.35 4.40
N LEU A 215 26.61 -6.64 4.64
CA LEU A 215 26.00 -7.07 5.89
C LEU A 215 27.06 -7.11 6.98
N SER A 216 26.92 -6.26 8.00
CA SER A 216 27.68 -6.41 9.24
C SER A 216 27.29 -7.74 9.92
N LEU A 217 28.26 -8.58 10.24
CA LEU A 217 28.01 -9.72 11.12
C LEU A 217 27.40 -9.21 12.43
N PRO A 218 26.32 -9.82 12.94
CA PRO A 218 25.82 -9.44 14.24
C PRO A 218 26.97 -9.61 15.24
N SER A 219 27.29 -8.52 15.97
CA SER A 219 28.23 -8.62 17.07
C SER A 219 27.72 -9.72 17.99
N SER A 220 28.52 -10.76 18.19
CA SER A 220 28.20 -11.79 19.17
C SER A 220 27.98 -11.11 20.51
N ALA A 221 26.71 -11.06 20.96
CA ALA A 221 26.35 -10.65 22.30
C ALA A 221 26.67 -11.76 23.29
#